data_c907c4906a0c4abb60a10d30272444cf
#
_entry.id   c907c4906a0c4abb60a10d30272444cf
#
_cell.length_a   1.000
_cell.length_b   1.000
_cell.length_c   1.000
_cell.angle_alpha   90.00
_cell.angle_beta   90.00
_cell.angle_gamma   90.00
#
_symmetry.space_group_name_H-M   'P 1'
#
loop_
_entity.id
_entity.type
_entity.pdbx_description
1 polymer ?
#
loop_
_entity_poly.entity_id
_entity_poly.type
_entity_poly.pdbx_seq_one_letter_code
_entity_poly.pdbx_strand_id
1 'polypeptide(L)'
;MEATYRALCAHGYAELTMQRIADEAGKSKSLLHYHYGTKRELLVAFLDFLLDHFEQRVEETEGDAPEERLRFLLDKMVPDEDDDGEYDRFGLALAEIRTQAPYVEAYRKQIAQNEAAIRGRLADVIRDGIEQGVFRDVDPDRTATLLFAALDGARLQRVVVSEPDAENEQTAATEAPNEVRAALETFVVSDLLREEGSQ
;
A
#
# COMPACT_ATOMS: atom_id res chain seq x y z
N MET A 1 -14.56 -6.88 -7.10
CA MET A 1 -13.50 -5.92 -6.79
C MET A 1 -12.30 -6.01 -7.73
N GLU A 2 -11.85 -7.19 -8.13
CA GLU A 2 -10.77 -7.37 -9.11
C GLU A 2 -11.01 -6.65 -10.46
N ALA A 3 -12.24 -6.65 -10.97
CA ALA A 3 -12.57 -5.88 -12.18
C ALA A 3 -12.43 -4.37 -11.98
N THR A 4 -12.66 -3.86 -10.76
CA THR A 4 -12.41 -2.45 -10.40
C THR A 4 -10.93 -2.15 -10.41
N TYR A 5 -10.12 -3.07 -9.89
CA TYR A 5 -8.65 -2.99 -9.94
C TYR A 5 -8.16 -2.90 -11.39
N ARG A 6 -8.53 -3.86 -12.25
CA ARG A 6 -8.13 -3.86 -13.67
C ARG A 6 -8.59 -2.60 -14.41
N ALA A 7 -9.84 -2.15 -14.17
CA ALA A 7 -10.34 -0.93 -14.77
C ALA A 7 -9.57 0.33 -14.32
N LEU A 8 -9.13 0.38 -13.06
CA LEU A 8 -8.27 1.44 -12.53
C LEU A 8 -6.88 1.43 -13.17
N CYS A 9 -6.24 0.25 -13.27
CA CYS A 9 -4.95 0.10 -13.93
C CYS A 9 -5.01 0.50 -15.42
N ALA A 10 -6.12 0.15 -16.11
CA ALA A 10 -6.28 0.41 -17.53
C ALA A 10 -6.65 1.87 -17.86
N HIS A 11 -7.37 2.57 -16.98
CA HIS A 11 -8.01 3.85 -17.32
C HIS A 11 -7.71 4.99 -16.33
N GLY A 12 -7.08 4.71 -15.18
CA GLY A 12 -6.94 5.68 -14.11
C GLY A 12 -8.29 6.09 -13.47
N TYR A 13 -8.23 6.88 -12.42
CA TYR A 13 -9.43 7.34 -11.70
C TYR A 13 -10.29 8.31 -12.54
N ALA A 14 -9.64 9.23 -13.27
CA ALA A 14 -10.34 10.29 -14.03
C ALA A 14 -11.27 9.70 -15.08
N GLU A 15 -10.81 8.71 -15.83
CA GLU A 15 -11.54 8.07 -16.90
C GLU A 15 -12.40 6.88 -16.45
N LEU A 16 -12.31 6.48 -15.19
CA LEU A 16 -13.08 5.37 -14.65
C LEU A 16 -14.57 5.69 -14.59
N THR A 17 -15.39 4.80 -15.15
CA THR A 17 -16.85 4.88 -15.11
C THR A 17 -17.47 3.56 -14.66
N MET A 18 -18.72 3.61 -14.18
CA MET A 18 -19.49 2.40 -13.85
C MET A 18 -19.64 1.46 -15.06
N GLN A 19 -19.65 2.01 -16.28
CA GLN A 19 -19.69 1.21 -17.51
C GLN A 19 -18.38 0.44 -17.71
N ARG A 20 -17.22 1.11 -17.63
CA ARG A 20 -15.91 0.47 -17.79
C ARG A 20 -15.69 -0.64 -16.77
N ILE A 21 -16.07 -0.42 -15.51
CA ILE A 21 -16.00 -1.46 -14.48
C ILE A 21 -16.94 -2.63 -14.80
N ALA A 22 -18.15 -2.35 -15.31
CA ALA A 22 -19.09 -3.38 -15.71
C ALA A 22 -18.57 -4.24 -16.88
N ASP A 23 -17.96 -3.57 -17.88
CA ASP A 23 -17.36 -4.23 -19.03
C ASP A 23 -16.20 -5.15 -18.60
N GLU A 24 -15.31 -4.66 -17.72
CA GLU A 24 -14.24 -5.47 -17.11
C GLU A 24 -14.75 -6.65 -16.27
N ALA A 25 -15.89 -6.46 -15.61
CA ALA A 25 -16.53 -7.51 -14.80
C ALA A 25 -17.30 -8.54 -15.65
N GLY A 26 -17.52 -8.28 -16.95
CA GLY A 26 -18.44 -9.06 -17.78
C GLY A 26 -19.88 -9.02 -17.26
N LYS A 27 -20.30 -7.89 -16.67
CA LYS A 27 -21.61 -7.68 -16.05
C LYS A 27 -22.32 -6.47 -16.63
N SER A 28 -23.63 -6.35 -16.37
CA SER A 28 -24.36 -5.14 -16.79
C SER A 28 -24.08 -3.98 -15.83
N LYS A 29 -24.06 -2.76 -16.38
CA LYS A 29 -24.00 -1.51 -15.58
C LYS A 29 -25.15 -1.44 -14.55
N SER A 30 -26.34 -1.92 -14.93
CA SER A 30 -27.50 -1.94 -14.03
C SER A 30 -27.27 -2.81 -12.79
N LEU A 31 -26.54 -3.93 -12.94
CA LEU A 31 -26.19 -4.78 -11.81
C LEU A 31 -25.22 -4.07 -10.86
N LEU A 32 -24.23 -3.35 -11.39
CA LEU A 32 -23.32 -2.57 -10.57
C LEU A 32 -24.07 -1.46 -9.81
N HIS A 33 -24.98 -0.74 -10.49
CA HIS A 33 -25.79 0.28 -9.84
C HIS A 33 -26.75 -0.27 -8.78
N TYR A 34 -27.22 -1.51 -8.95
CA TYR A 34 -28.03 -2.19 -7.94
C TYR A 34 -27.23 -2.44 -6.65
N HIS A 35 -25.96 -2.79 -6.76
CA HIS A 35 -25.10 -3.10 -5.60
C HIS A 35 -24.46 -1.86 -4.97
N TYR A 36 -24.02 -0.89 -5.77
CA TYR A 36 -23.16 0.22 -5.29
C TYR A 36 -23.78 1.62 -5.53
N GLY A 37 -24.92 1.72 -6.21
CA GLY A 37 -25.55 3.00 -6.47
C GLY A 37 -24.71 3.96 -7.33
N THR A 38 -23.54 4.33 -6.84
CA THR A 38 -22.63 5.32 -7.46
C THR A 38 -21.19 4.80 -7.59
N LYS A 39 -20.41 5.40 -8.53
CA LYS A 39 -18.94 5.19 -8.63
C LYS A 39 -18.26 5.44 -7.28
N ARG A 40 -18.70 6.45 -6.52
CA ARG A 40 -18.13 6.79 -5.21
C ARG A 40 -18.31 5.66 -4.20
N GLU A 41 -19.52 5.13 -4.08
CA GLU A 41 -19.82 4.02 -3.16
C GLU A 41 -19.04 2.76 -3.54
N LEU A 42 -18.94 2.47 -4.85
CA LEU A 42 -18.13 1.36 -5.34
C LEU A 42 -16.66 1.53 -4.98
N LEU A 43 -16.10 2.74 -5.14
CA LEU A 43 -14.69 2.99 -4.81
C LEU A 43 -14.42 2.98 -3.30
N VAL A 44 -15.36 3.40 -2.46
CA VAL A 44 -15.25 3.21 -1.00
C VAL A 44 -15.18 1.73 -0.66
N ALA A 45 -16.11 0.92 -1.20
CA ALA A 45 -16.07 -0.53 -1.00
C ALA A 45 -14.82 -1.19 -1.60
N PHE A 46 -14.26 -0.61 -2.65
CA PHE A 46 -13.00 -1.07 -3.23
C PHE A 46 -11.80 -0.75 -2.32
N LEU A 47 -11.74 0.43 -1.71
CA LEU A 47 -10.70 0.77 -0.74
C LEU A 47 -10.77 -0.13 0.51
N ASP A 48 -11.98 -0.47 0.96
CA ASP A 48 -12.21 -1.44 2.04
C ASP A 48 -11.72 -2.84 1.66
N PHE A 49 -12.08 -3.31 0.47
CA PHE A 49 -11.59 -4.57 -0.08
C PHE A 49 -10.04 -4.64 -0.16
N LEU A 50 -9.37 -3.54 -0.48
CA LEU A 50 -7.90 -3.50 -0.49
C LEU A 50 -7.32 -3.71 0.91
N LEU A 51 -7.97 -3.13 1.94
CA LEU A 51 -7.58 -3.33 3.32
C LEU A 51 -7.78 -4.78 3.75
N ASP A 52 -8.96 -5.36 3.49
CA ASP A 52 -9.25 -6.76 3.79
C ASP A 52 -8.22 -7.69 3.14
N HIS A 53 -7.87 -7.43 1.88
CA HIS A 53 -6.87 -8.23 1.17
C HIS A 53 -5.47 -8.09 1.77
N PHE A 54 -5.09 -6.87 2.18
CA PHE A 54 -3.84 -6.64 2.90
C PHE A 54 -3.83 -7.40 4.24
N GLU A 55 -4.90 -7.30 5.03
CA GLU A 55 -5.00 -7.97 6.33
C GLU A 55 -4.92 -9.49 6.21
N GLN A 56 -5.62 -10.09 5.24
CA GLN A 56 -5.54 -11.53 4.96
C GLN A 56 -4.10 -11.98 4.68
N ARG A 57 -3.35 -11.21 3.91
CA ARG A 57 -1.94 -11.52 3.62
C ARG A 57 -1.02 -11.34 4.82
N VAL A 58 -1.32 -10.40 5.70
CA VAL A 58 -0.60 -10.24 6.98
C VAL A 58 -0.88 -11.43 7.90
N GLU A 59 -2.12 -11.91 7.96
CA GLU A 59 -2.49 -13.10 8.74
C GLU A 59 -1.73 -14.37 8.29
N GLU A 60 -1.43 -14.49 6.99
CA GLU A 60 -0.62 -15.60 6.46
C GLU A 60 0.80 -15.65 7.04
N THR A 61 1.30 -14.54 7.59
CA THR A 61 2.62 -14.46 8.24
C THR A 61 2.59 -14.65 9.76
N GLU A 62 1.42 -14.96 10.34
CA GLU A 62 1.26 -15.21 11.77
C GLU A 62 1.98 -16.50 12.20
N GLY A 63 3.15 -16.46 12.63
CA GLY A 63 3.99 -17.61 13.00
C GLY A 63 5.41 -17.50 12.50
N ASP A 64 5.63 -16.56 11.57
CA ASP A 64 6.97 -16.20 11.13
C ASP A 64 7.68 -15.34 12.18
N ALA A 65 9.00 -15.27 12.11
CA ALA A 65 9.79 -14.41 12.97
C ALA A 65 9.39 -12.93 12.79
N PRO A 66 9.38 -12.10 13.86
CA PRO A 66 9.01 -10.70 13.78
C PRO A 66 9.76 -9.91 12.71
N GLU A 67 11.04 -10.24 12.48
CA GLU A 67 11.87 -9.64 11.42
C GLU A 67 11.35 -9.97 10.02
N GLU A 68 10.97 -11.22 9.76
CA GLU A 68 10.43 -11.67 8.48
C GLU A 68 9.06 -11.02 8.22
N ARG A 69 8.21 -10.95 9.23
CA ARG A 69 6.92 -10.26 9.19
C ARG A 69 7.08 -8.78 8.88
N LEU A 70 8.05 -8.11 9.53
CA LEU A 70 8.33 -6.70 9.26
C LEU A 70 8.77 -6.48 7.81
N ARG A 71 9.73 -7.29 7.32
CA ARG A 71 10.17 -7.21 5.92
C ARG A 71 9.04 -7.47 4.93
N PHE A 72 8.19 -8.45 5.22
CA PHE A 72 7.00 -8.70 4.40
C PHE A 72 6.09 -7.46 4.29
N LEU A 73 5.83 -6.76 5.40
CA LEU A 73 5.02 -5.54 5.39
C LEU A 73 5.67 -4.42 4.57
N LEU A 74 6.99 -4.24 4.69
CA LEU A 74 7.73 -3.25 3.91
C LEU A 74 7.66 -3.57 2.42
N ASP A 75 7.83 -4.84 2.04
CA ASP A 75 7.75 -5.31 0.66
C ASP A 75 6.36 -5.07 0.04
N LYS A 76 5.29 -5.30 0.80
CA LYS A 76 3.93 -5.06 0.30
C LYS A 76 3.60 -3.59 0.09
N MET A 77 4.28 -2.69 0.78
CA MET A 77 4.08 -1.25 0.63
C MET A 77 4.87 -0.65 -0.54
N VAL A 78 6.09 -1.13 -0.77
CA VAL A 78 6.97 -0.71 -1.87
C VAL A 78 7.73 -1.94 -2.38
N PRO A 79 7.17 -2.69 -3.33
CA PRO A 79 7.86 -3.85 -3.91
C PRO A 79 9.10 -3.40 -4.71
N ASP A 80 10.14 -4.24 -4.67
CA ASP A 80 11.40 -3.98 -5.36
C ASP A 80 11.26 -4.00 -6.88
N GLU A 81 10.39 -4.88 -7.40
CA GLU A 81 10.20 -5.11 -8.82
C GLU A 81 8.73 -4.94 -9.21
N ASP A 82 8.50 -4.31 -10.35
CA ASP A 82 7.21 -4.18 -11.01
C ASP A 82 7.42 -4.48 -12.50
N ASP A 83 7.44 -5.78 -12.82
CA ASP A 83 7.85 -6.31 -14.14
C ASP A 83 6.98 -5.79 -15.29
N ASP A 84 5.73 -5.38 -15.03
CA ASP A 84 4.77 -4.98 -16.05
C ASP A 84 4.21 -3.55 -15.85
N GLY A 85 4.71 -2.82 -14.86
CA GLY A 85 4.25 -1.46 -14.51
C GLY A 85 2.81 -1.41 -13.97
N GLU A 86 2.23 -2.54 -13.58
CA GLU A 86 0.87 -2.61 -13.06
C GLU A 86 0.77 -1.92 -11.69
N TYR A 87 1.79 -2.12 -10.86
CA TYR A 87 1.87 -1.49 -9.54
C TYR A 87 1.89 0.05 -9.65
N ASP A 88 2.67 0.59 -10.58
CA ASP A 88 2.78 2.04 -10.78
C ASP A 88 1.48 2.63 -11.33
N ARG A 89 0.85 1.98 -12.31
CA ARG A 89 -0.47 2.40 -12.83
C ARG A 89 -1.54 2.38 -11.75
N PHE A 90 -1.56 1.32 -10.93
CA PHE A 90 -2.47 1.22 -9.81
C PHE A 90 -2.17 2.25 -8.72
N GLY A 91 -0.89 2.43 -8.39
CA GLY A 91 -0.42 3.44 -7.45
C GLY A 91 -0.84 4.86 -7.84
N LEU A 92 -0.72 5.19 -9.14
CA LEU A 92 -1.19 6.47 -9.66
C LEU A 92 -2.70 6.65 -9.50
N ALA A 93 -3.49 5.63 -9.85
CA ALA A 93 -4.94 5.67 -9.67
C ALA A 93 -5.36 5.83 -8.20
N LEU A 94 -4.65 5.20 -7.27
CA LEU A 94 -4.86 5.41 -5.83
C LEU A 94 -4.47 6.83 -5.39
N ALA A 95 -3.37 7.38 -5.89
CA ALA A 95 -2.98 8.76 -5.62
C ALA A 95 -4.04 9.75 -6.11
N GLU A 96 -4.62 9.53 -7.30
CA GLU A 96 -5.73 10.32 -7.81
C GLU A 96 -6.98 10.24 -6.90
N ILE A 97 -7.34 9.06 -6.39
CA ILE A 97 -8.43 8.90 -5.40
C ILE A 97 -8.11 9.67 -4.12
N ARG A 98 -6.87 9.59 -3.62
CA ARG A 98 -6.43 10.32 -2.42
C ARG A 98 -6.53 11.83 -2.58
N THR A 99 -6.24 12.38 -3.76
CA THR A 99 -6.42 13.82 -4.02
C THR A 99 -7.87 14.29 -3.95
N GLN A 100 -8.85 13.38 -4.05
CA GLN A 100 -10.26 13.68 -3.88
C GLN A 100 -10.69 13.68 -2.39
N ALA A 101 -9.92 13.09 -1.50
CA ALA A 101 -10.27 12.96 -0.08
C ALA A 101 -10.60 14.28 0.63
N PRO A 102 -9.93 15.42 0.36
CA PRO A 102 -10.32 16.72 0.93
C PRO A 102 -11.75 17.13 0.57
N TYR A 103 -12.27 16.70 -0.57
CA TYR A 103 -13.58 17.08 -1.12
C TYR A 103 -14.65 16.00 -0.96
N VAL A 104 -14.24 14.75 -0.70
CA VAL A 104 -15.14 13.59 -0.59
C VAL A 104 -14.94 12.93 0.77
N GLU A 105 -15.84 13.24 1.71
CA GLU A 105 -15.74 12.75 3.09
C GLU A 105 -15.65 11.22 3.20
N ALA A 106 -16.38 10.50 2.35
CA ALA A 106 -16.36 9.03 2.34
C ALA A 106 -14.97 8.48 1.99
N TYR A 107 -14.27 9.06 1.01
CA TYR A 107 -12.88 8.67 0.69
C TYR A 107 -11.94 9.01 1.85
N ARG A 108 -12.06 10.22 2.43
CA ARG A 108 -11.23 10.64 3.55
C ARG A 108 -11.35 9.67 4.73
N LYS A 109 -12.58 9.27 5.08
CA LYS A 109 -12.81 8.32 6.18
C LYS A 109 -12.19 6.96 5.88
N GLN A 110 -12.46 6.40 4.71
CA GLN A 110 -11.94 5.07 4.35
C GLN A 110 -10.42 5.06 4.28
N ILE A 111 -9.80 6.07 3.64
CA ILE A 111 -8.35 6.17 3.55
C ILE A 111 -7.74 6.29 4.96
N ALA A 112 -8.31 7.13 5.83
CA ALA A 112 -7.82 7.26 7.20
C ALA A 112 -7.93 5.96 8.01
N GLN A 113 -8.98 5.17 7.80
CA GLN A 113 -9.13 3.84 8.39
C GLN A 113 -8.05 2.88 7.89
N ASN A 114 -7.85 2.82 6.57
CA ASN A 114 -6.84 1.96 5.96
C ASN A 114 -5.43 2.30 6.47
N GLU A 115 -5.07 3.59 6.50
CA GLU A 115 -3.78 4.04 7.00
C GLU A 115 -3.58 3.72 8.50
N ALA A 116 -4.63 3.87 9.31
CA ALA A 116 -4.57 3.52 10.72
C ALA A 116 -4.39 2.01 10.93
N ALA A 117 -5.08 1.18 10.16
CA ALA A 117 -4.95 -0.27 10.20
C ALA A 117 -3.53 -0.72 9.81
N ILE A 118 -2.98 -0.21 8.70
CA ILE A 118 -1.62 -0.55 8.26
C ILE A 118 -0.59 -0.16 9.32
N ARG A 119 -0.67 1.06 9.88
CA ARG A 119 0.23 1.48 10.98
C ARG A 119 0.07 0.60 12.21
N GLY A 120 -1.17 0.20 12.54
CA GLY A 120 -1.43 -0.73 13.63
C GLY A 120 -0.71 -2.05 13.44
N ARG A 121 -0.78 -2.66 12.25
CA ARG A 121 -0.08 -3.92 11.94
C ARG A 121 1.44 -3.79 12.04
N LEU A 122 2.01 -2.67 11.56
CA LEU A 122 3.44 -2.40 11.75
C LEU A 122 3.81 -2.29 13.24
N ALA A 123 3.01 -1.57 14.02
CA ALA A 123 3.24 -1.42 15.46
C ALA A 123 3.13 -2.76 16.22
N ASP A 124 2.17 -3.61 15.84
CA ASP A 124 1.98 -4.92 16.45
C ASP A 124 3.19 -5.83 16.19
N VAL A 125 3.70 -5.87 14.96
CA VAL A 125 4.90 -6.66 14.63
C VAL A 125 6.13 -6.15 15.38
N ILE A 126 6.28 -4.83 15.52
CA ILE A 126 7.39 -4.26 16.29
C ILE A 126 7.26 -4.61 17.78
N ARG A 127 6.06 -4.55 18.33
CA ARG A 127 5.78 -4.91 19.74
C ARG A 127 6.10 -6.38 20.00
N ASP A 128 5.61 -7.28 19.13
CA ASP A 128 5.91 -8.72 19.20
C ASP A 128 7.42 -8.97 19.17
N GLY A 129 8.17 -8.28 18.32
CA GLY A 129 9.62 -8.40 18.23
C GLY A 129 10.36 -7.91 19.48
N ILE A 130 9.86 -6.85 20.14
CA ILE A 130 10.38 -6.37 21.43
C ILE A 130 10.10 -7.39 22.53
N GLU A 131 8.88 -7.90 22.62
CA GLU A 131 8.47 -8.89 23.61
C GLU A 131 9.25 -10.21 23.49
N GLN A 132 9.56 -10.63 22.26
CA GLN A 132 10.39 -11.81 21.98
C GLN A 132 11.90 -11.55 22.16
N GLY A 133 12.30 -10.31 22.40
CA GLY A 133 13.70 -9.92 22.55
C GLY A 133 14.49 -9.89 21.24
N VAL A 134 13.82 -9.97 20.09
CA VAL A 134 14.41 -9.84 18.75
C VAL A 134 14.73 -8.39 18.44
N PHE A 135 13.81 -7.47 18.77
CA PHE A 135 13.99 -6.04 18.59
C PHE A 135 14.40 -5.36 19.90
N ARG A 136 15.14 -4.27 19.78
CA ARG A 136 15.44 -3.38 20.91
C ARG A 136 14.19 -2.65 21.38
N ASP A 137 14.21 -2.16 22.60
CA ASP A 137 13.12 -1.39 23.18
C ASP A 137 13.00 0.00 22.52
N VAL A 138 11.95 0.18 21.74
CA VAL A 138 11.57 1.43 21.07
C VAL A 138 10.08 1.69 21.26
N ASP A 139 9.59 2.88 20.93
CA ASP A 139 8.16 3.17 20.86
C ASP A 139 7.57 2.55 19.57
N PRO A 140 6.76 1.47 19.64
CA PRO A 140 6.26 0.79 18.46
C PRO A 140 5.39 1.68 17.56
N ASP A 141 4.54 2.53 18.17
CA ASP A 141 3.60 3.37 17.42
C ASP A 141 4.32 4.50 16.67
N ARG A 142 5.34 5.09 17.29
CA ARG A 142 6.18 6.11 16.62
C ARG A 142 7.03 5.51 15.52
N THR A 143 7.61 4.34 15.74
CA THR A 143 8.42 3.64 14.74
C THR A 143 7.55 3.22 13.57
N ALA A 144 6.37 2.65 13.80
CA ALA A 144 5.40 2.32 12.76
C ALA A 144 4.96 3.56 11.96
N THR A 145 4.75 4.70 12.64
CA THR A 145 4.39 5.95 11.98
C THR A 145 5.51 6.45 11.06
N LEU A 146 6.77 6.37 11.49
CA LEU A 146 7.93 6.74 10.67
C LEU A 146 8.06 5.83 9.44
N LEU A 147 8.00 4.51 9.64
CA LEU A 147 8.07 3.53 8.55
C LEU A 147 6.96 3.77 7.53
N PHE A 148 5.72 3.89 7.99
CA PHE A 148 4.58 4.14 7.12
C PHE A 148 4.75 5.43 6.30
N ALA A 149 5.12 6.54 6.95
CA ALA A 149 5.26 7.83 6.28
C ALA A 149 6.38 7.83 5.24
N ALA A 150 7.50 7.16 5.51
CA ALA A 150 8.61 7.06 4.58
C ALA A 150 8.25 6.22 3.36
N LEU A 151 7.61 5.05 3.57
CA LEU A 151 7.19 4.16 2.48
C LEU A 151 6.06 4.76 1.63
N ASP A 152 5.08 5.41 2.27
CA ASP A 152 3.99 6.08 1.55
C ASP A 152 4.51 7.25 0.71
N GLY A 153 5.47 8.01 1.24
CA GLY A 153 6.18 9.06 0.50
C GLY A 153 6.97 8.51 -0.68
N ALA A 154 7.70 7.41 -0.49
CA ALA A 154 8.45 6.73 -1.55
C ALA A 154 7.53 6.24 -2.67
N ARG A 155 6.42 5.59 -2.30
CA ARG A 155 5.41 5.14 -3.26
C ARG A 155 4.80 6.31 -4.06
N LEU A 156 4.44 7.39 -3.38
CA LEU A 156 3.90 8.57 -4.06
C LEU A 156 4.91 9.20 -5.01
N GLN A 157 6.17 9.30 -4.59
CA GLN A 157 7.24 9.82 -5.43
C GLN A 157 7.43 8.96 -6.69
N ARG A 158 7.43 7.64 -6.56
CA ARG A 158 7.52 6.71 -7.68
C ARG A 158 6.42 6.97 -8.71
N VAL A 159 5.15 6.98 -8.30
CA VAL A 159 4.02 7.13 -9.24
C VAL A 159 3.84 8.54 -9.82
N VAL A 160 4.42 9.58 -9.19
CA VAL A 160 4.31 10.96 -9.68
C VAL A 160 5.47 11.34 -10.61
N VAL A 161 6.63 10.72 -10.42
CA VAL A 161 7.86 11.09 -11.16
C VAL A 161 8.16 10.10 -12.29
N SER A 162 7.66 8.85 -12.21
CA SER A 162 7.82 7.88 -13.30
C SER A 162 7.04 8.30 -14.55
N GLU A 163 7.67 8.28 -15.70
CA GLU A 163 6.98 8.48 -16.98
C GLU A 163 6.21 7.20 -17.34
N PRO A 164 4.88 7.27 -17.59
CA PRO A 164 4.04 6.07 -17.81
C PRO A 164 4.37 5.29 -19.09
N ASP A 165 5.14 5.87 -20.01
CA ASP A 165 5.40 5.33 -21.36
C ASP A 165 6.90 5.15 -21.70
N ALA A 166 7.79 5.15 -20.74
CA ALA A 166 9.21 4.94 -20.99
C ALA A 166 9.51 3.45 -21.28
N GLU A 167 9.39 3.08 -22.56
CA GLU A 167 9.82 1.76 -23.10
C GLU A 167 11.33 1.54 -23.03
N ASN A 168 12.05 2.03 -22.16
CA ASN A 168 13.48 1.75 -21.91
C ASN A 168 14.20 2.96 -21.33
N GLU A 169 14.23 3.03 -20.02
CA GLU A 169 15.44 3.53 -19.34
C GLU A 169 15.19 3.37 -17.84
N GLN A 170 16.08 2.65 -17.16
CA GLN A 170 16.28 2.74 -15.71
C GLN A 170 16.53 4.20 -15.39
N THR A 171 15.47 4.96 -15.18
CA THR A 171 15.57 6.37 -14.83
C THR A 171 15.67 6.49 -13.32
N ALA A 172 16.42 7.50 -12.85
CA ALA A 172 16.60 7.87 -11.44
C ALA A 172 15.28 7.96 -10.63
N ALA A 173 14.14 8.07 -11.30
CA ALA A 173 12.81 8.07 -10.70
C ALA A 173 12.41 6.69 -10.11
N THR A 174 12.92 5.57 -10.67
CA THR A 174 12.68 4.22 -10.15
C THR A 174 13.66 3.87 -9.03
N GLU A 175 14.80 4.54 -8.95
CA GLU A 175 15.83 4.29 -7.92
C GLU A 175 15.43 4.85 -6.56
N ALA A 176 14.81 6.04 -6.49
CA ALA A 176 14.53 6.72 -5.24
C ALA A 176 13.61 5.93 -4.26
N PRO A 177 12.53 5.27 -4.68
CA PRO A 177 11.73 4.42 -3.79
C PRO A 177 12.49 3.22 -3.24
N ASN A 178 13.31 2.59 -4.09
CA ASN A 178 14.14 1.46 -3.70
C ASN A 178 15.27 1.92 -2.75
N GLU A 179 15.82 3.11 -2.96
CA GLU A 179 16.78 3.73 -2.03
C GLU A 179 16.15 4.03 -0.67
N VAL A 180 14.91 4.54 -0.63
CA VAL A 180 14.19 4.77 0.64
C VAL A 180 13.96 3.44 1.36
N ARG A 181 13.53 2.40 0.65
CA ARG A 181 13.36 1.07 1.24
C ARG A 181 14.68 0.50 1.75
N ALA A 182 15.75 0.55 0.95
CA ALA A 182 17.08 0.09 1.35
C ALA A 182 17.63 0.89 2.56
N ALA A 183 17.36 2.20 2.60
CA ALA A 183 17.69 3.03 3.74
C ALA A 183 16.91 2.64 4.98
N LEU A 184 15.59 2.36 4.87
CA LEU A 184 14.79 1.88 5.99
C LEU A 184 15.27 0.52 6.49
N GLU A 185 15.62 -0.41 5.61
CA GLU A 185 16.22 -1.68 6.02
C GLU A 185 17.55 -1.49 6.73
N THR A 186 18.41 -0.63 6.22
CA THR A 186 19.75 -0.39 6.78
C THR A 186 19.70 0.39 8.09
N PHE A 187 18.92 1.47 8.16
CA PHE A 187 18.97 2.42 9.28
C PHE A 187 17.85 2.24 10.30
N VAL A 188 16.78 1.51 9.96
CA VAL A 188 15.67 1.30 10.88
C VAL A 188 15.57 -0.18 11.24
N VAL A 189 15.42 -1.09 10.26
CA VAL A 189 15.24 -2.51 10.55
C VAL A 189 16.49 -3.11 11.17
N SER A 190 17.68 -2.85 10.60
CA SER A 190 18.94 -3.33 11.18
C SER A 190 19.22 -2.72 12.56
N ASP A 191 18.83 -1.46 12.78
CA ASP A 191 18.98 -0.80 14.07
C ASP A 191 17.92 -1.27 15.10
N LEU A 192 16.78 -1.79 14.65
CA LEU A 192 15.79 -2.45 15.51
C LEU A 192 16.28 -3.82 16.02
N LEU A 193 17.05 -4.55 15.20
CA LEU A 193 17.58 -5.84 15.61
C LEU A 193 18.57 -5.66 16.78
N ARG A 194 18.46 -6.49 17.79
CA ARG A 194 19.46 -6.53 18.85
C ARG A 194 20.76 -7.08 18.28
N GLU A 195 21.87 -6.39 18.50
CA GLU A 195 23.19 -6.98 18.26
C GLU A 195 23.33 -8.27 19.09
N GLU A 196 23.59 -9.40 18.43
CA GLU A 196 23.95 -10.64 19.11
C GLU A 196 25.28 -10.40 19.85
N GLY A 197 25.21 -10.16 21.15
CA GLY A 197 26.37 -10.21 22.03
C GLY A 197 26.90 -8.90 22.58
N SER A 198 26.12 -8.19 23.38
CA SER A 198 26.69 -7.32 24.42
C SER A 198 26.16 -7.80 25.79
N GLN A 199 26.82 -8.82 26.35
CA GLN A 199 26.78 -9.14 27.77
C GLN A 199 27.98 -8.50 28.44
#